data_f45ecc25ba1880a323a8264cb4f25e44
#
_entry.id   f45ecc25ba1880a323a8264cb4f25e44
#
_cell.length_a   1.000
_cell.length_b   1.000
_cell.length_c   1.000
_cell.angle_alpha   90.00
_cell.angle_beta   90.00
_cell.angle_gamma   90.00
#
_symmetry.space_group_name_H-M   'P 1'
#
loop_
_entity.id
_entity.type
_entity.pdbx_description
1 polymer ?
#
loop_
_entity_poly.entity_id
_entity_poly.type
_entity_poly.pdbx_seq_one_letter_code
_entity_poly.pdbx_strand_id
1 'polypeptide(L)'
;MLTPRRRKAQKLRPQILIFDVDGVLVDVRESFWRSGLETVRYLTGKRATWSELYRWKNKPGNNDDWNMVANWATALGRLTTYEEARDAFQKFYWDTNGRPGNVRRERLLVAARQIETWAAQFELDLFTGRTRREFSYTFEHWTAARHFRMVVTQDDVKRKKPYPDGLLKILGKREPGTALYVGDNVDDALAARDAGVRFLAILPRGAFGYRQRARQFRELGALGLLQHVRDLHGWLT
;
A
#
# COMPACT_ATOMS: atom_id res chain seq x y z
N MET A 1 18.03 12.13 -34.56
CA MET A 1 17.57 11.76 -33.19
C MET A 1 16.37 10.86 -33.33
N LEU A 2 16.52 9.56 -33.13
CA LEU A 2 15.44 8.58 -33.19
C LEU A 2 14.66 8.61 -31.88
N THR A 3 13.40 9.05 -31.92
CA THR A 3 12.47 8.93 -30.79
C THR A 3 12.32 7.46 -30.44
N PRO A 4 12.48 7.07 -29.13
CA PRO A 4 12.30 5.68 -28.75
C PRO A 4 10.84 5.29 -28.99
N ARG A 5 10.61 4.34 -29.93
CA ARG A 5 9.31 3.71 -30.13
C ARG A 5 8.81 3.20 -28.78
N ARG A 6 7.69 3.75 -28.29
CA ARG A 6 6.93 3.16 -27.17
C ARG A 6 6.61 1.71 -27.58
N ARG A 7 7.29 0.73 -26.95
CA ARG A 7 6.83 -0.66 -27.03
C ARG A 7 5.37 -0.64 -26.55
N LYS A 8 4.43 -1.06 -27.40
CA LYS A 8 3.06 -1.34 -26.97
C LYS A 8 3.18 -2.30 -25.79
N ALA A 9 2.70 -1.88 -24.62
CA ALA A 9 2.70 -2.74 -23.45
C ALA A 9 1.93 -4.02 -23.83
N GLN A 10 2.59 -5.16 -23.67
CA GLN A 10 1.95 -6.44 -23.90
C GLN A 10 0.81 -6.53 -22.89
N LYS A 11 -0.42 -6.66 -23.37
CA LYS A 11 -1.57 -6.76 -22.48
C LYS A 11 -1.49 -8.03 -21.65
N LEU A 12 -1.83 -7.89 -20.37
CA LEU A 12 -1.74 -8.95 -19.40
C LEU A 12 -3.07 -9.69 -19.30
N ARG A 13 -3.00 -11.01 -19.09
CA ARG A 13 -4.17 -11.87 -18.85
C ARG A 13 -3.97 -12.61 -17.52
N PRO A 14 -4.07 -11.92 -16.40
CA PRO A 14 -4.04 -12.59 -15.10
C PRO A 14 -5.37 -13.35 -14.89
N GLN A 15 -5.34 -14.37 -14.04
CA GLN A 15 -6.54 -14.98 -13.50
C GLN A 15 -6.96 -14.26 -12.21
N ILE A 16 -5.97 -13.75 -11.48
CA ILE A 16 -6.14 -13.12 -10.18
C ILE A 16 -5.54 -11.72 -10.21
N LEU A 17 -6.34 -10.73 -9.79
CA LEU A 17 -5.88 -9.39 -9.47
C LEU A 17 -5.78 -9.25 -7.95
N ILE A 18 -4.58 -9.00 -7.46
CA ILE A 18 -4.34 -8.74 -6.05
C ILE A 18 -4.05 -7.25 -5.91
N PHE A 19 -4.67 -6.59 -4.94
CA PHE A 19 -4.43 -5.17 -4.68
C PHE A 19 -3.88 -4.97 -3.28
N ASP A 20 -2.94 -4.04 -3.14
CA ASP A 20 -2.76 -3.37 -1.87
C ASP A 20 -3.93 -2.40 -1.63
N VAL A 21 -4.07 -1.93 -0.40
CA VAL A 21 -5.16 -1.01 -0.01
C VAL A 21 -4.67 0.43 -0.01
N ASP A 22 -3.64 0.73 0.77
CA ASP A 22 -3.18 2.08 1.04
C ASP A 22 -2.41 2.66 -0.16
N GLY A 23 -2.82 3.83 -0.64
CA GLY A 23 -2.25 4.43 -1.84
C GLY A 23 -2.71 3.79 -3.17
N VAL A 24 -3.43 2.66 -3.11
CA VAL A 24 -3.99 1.95 -4.26
C VAL A 24 -5.50 2.09 -4.34
N LEU A 25 -6.21 1.59 -3.34
CA LEU A 25 -7.68 1.64 -3.26
C LEU A 25 -8.17 2.76 -2.33
N VAL A 26 -7.35 3.16 -1.35
CA VAL A 26 -7.66 4.18 -0.34
C VAL A 26 -6.58 5.24 -0.31
N ASP A 27 -6.98 6.51 -0.33
CA ASP A 27 -6.10 7.64 -0.06
C ASP A 27 -5.91 7.79 1.45
N VAL A 28 -4.71 7.54 1.92
CA VAL A 28 -4.35 7.53 3.34
C VAL A 28 -3.49 8.72 3.77
N ARG A 29 -3.30 9.69 2.88
CA ARG A 29 -2.44 10.85 3.17
C ARG A 29 -2.93 11.65 4.36
N GLU A 30 -4.23 11.86 4.46
CA GLU A 30 -4.86 12.60 5.56
C GLU A 30 -5.26 11.70 6.74
N SER A 31 -5.00 10.40 6.67
CA SER A 31 -5.23 9.44 7.77
C SER A 31 -3.92 8.88 8.32
N PHE A 32 -3.42 7.77 7.81
CA PHE A 32 -2.19 7.12 8.29
C PHE A 32 -0.97 8.06 8.28
N TRP A 33 -0.71 8.74 7.15
CA TRP A 33 0.48 9.58 7.05
C TRP A 33 0.39 10.81 7.95
N ARG A 34 -0.80 11.42 8.06
CA ARG A 34 -1.04 12.51 9.01
C ARG A 34 -0.83 12.03 10.44
N SER A 35 -1.39 10.87 10.79
CA SER A 35 -1.21 10.27 12.13
C SER A 35 0.27 10.01 12.42
N GLY A 36 1.03 9.52 11.45
CA GLY A 36 2.48 9.36 11.59
C GLY A 36 3.22 10.67 11.88
N LEU A 37 2.90 11.75 11.14
CA LEU A 37 3.45 13.09 11.39
C LEU A 37 3.13 13.61 12.79
N GLU A 38 1.86 13.49 13.19
CA GLU A 38 1.37 13.95 14.50
C GLU A 38 2.01 13.15 15.63
N THR A 39 2.18 11.84 15.42
CA THR A 39 2.84 10.96 16.42
C THR A 39 4.31 11.30 16.60
N VAL A 40 5.07 11.49 15.52
CA VAL A 40 6.48 11.88 15.63
C VAL A 40 6.63 13.22 16.35
N ARG A 41 5.77 14.20 16.04
CA ARG A 41 5.76 15.50 16.74
C ARG A 41 5.44 15.35 18.23
N TYR A 42 4.43 14.54 18.55
CA TYR A 42 4.02 14.25 19.92
C TYR A 42 5.14 13.59 20.74
N LEU A 43 5.79 12.56 20.19
CA LEU A 43 6.83 11.80 20.89
C LEU A 43 8.12 12.61 21.06
N THR A 44 8.50 13.40 20.06
CA THR A 44 9.82 14.03 20.02
C THR A 44 9.81 15.51 20.38
N GLY A 45 8.67 16.18 20.37
CA GLY A 45 8.55 17.64 20.46
C GLY A 45 9.13 18.38 19.24
N LYS A 46 9.66 17.65 18.24
CA LYS A 46 10.32 18.24 17.08
C LYS A 46 9.36 18.39 15.90
N ARG A 47 9.66 19.32 15.00
CA ARG A 47 8.93 19.48 13.76
C ARG A 47 9.13 18.24 12.88
N ALA A 48 8.03 17.67 12.38
CA ALA A 48 8.02 16.63 11.36
C ALA A 48 7.30 17.16 10.12
N THR A 49 7.87 16.94 8.93
CA THR A 49 7.38 17.48 7.67
C THR A 49 6.94 16.37 6.71
N TRP A 50 6.08 16.71 5.75
CA TRP A 50 5.66 15.78 4.69
C TRP A 50 6.84 15.24 3.88
N SER A 51 7.84 16.07 3.57
CA SER A 51 9.02 15.64 2.82
C SER A 51 9.86 14.62 3.60
N GLU A 52 9.94 14.74 4.91
CA GLU A 52 10.61 13.77 5.78
C GLU A 52 9.80 12.47 5.86
N LEU A 53 8.48 12.58 6.04
CA LEU A 53 7.60 11.40 6.02
C LEU A 53 7.81 10.58 4.74
N TYR A 54 7.76 11.23 3.58
CA TYR A 54 7.99 10.54 2.31
C TYR A 54 9.35 9.86 2.22
N ARG A 55 10.40 10.49 2.75
CA ARG A 55 11.73 9.86 2.81
C ARG A 55 11.75 8.62 3.70
N TRP A 56 11.04 8.66 4.83
CA TRP A 56 10.93 7.53 5.74
C TRP A 56 10.10 6.40 5.14
N LYS A 57 8.93 6.68 4.57
CA LYS A 57 8.07 5.69 3.90
C LYS A 57 8.75 4.99 2.73
N ASN A 58 9.70 5.62 2.08
CA ASN A 58 10.44 5.03 0.95
C ASN A 58 11.64 4.15 1.36
N LYS A 59 11.88 3.94 2.65
CA LYS A 59 12.87 2.98 3.12
C LYS A 59 12.23 1.59 3.22
N PRO A 60 12.92 0.53 2.76
CA PRO A 60 12.44 -0.85 2.94
C PRO A 60 12.13 -1.17 4.40
N GLY A 61 11.05 -1.91 4.65
CA GLY A 61 10.60 -2.26 6.00
C GLY A 61 9.80 -1.17 6.72
N ASN A 62 9.58 -0.01 6.10
CA ASN A 62 8.80 1.09 6.67
C ASN A 62 7.38 1.19 6.09
N ASN A 63 6.88 0.13 5.47
CA ASN A 63 5.46 0.04 5.13
C ASN A 63 4.58 -0.04 6.38
N ASP A 64 5.08 -0.65 7.45
CA ASP A 64 4.47 -0.58 8.78
C ASP A 64 4.69 0.82 9.37
N ASP A 65 3.61 1.60 9.49
CA ASP A 65 3.65 2.98 9.96
C ASP A 65 4.15 3.11 11.40
N TRP A 66 3.89 2.15 12.24
CA TRP A 66 4.35 2.17 13.64
C TRP A 66 5.85 1.94 13.71
N ASN A 67 6.37 1.00 12.90
CA ASN A 67 7.82 0.80 12.78
C ASN A 67 8.51 2.03 12.21
N MET A 68 7.92 2.65 11.19
CA MET A 68 8.42 3.90 10.61
C MET A 68 8.49 5.01 11.66
N VAL A 69 7.44 5.20 12.45
CA VAL A 69 7.40 6.22 13.51
C VAL A 69 8.44 5.94 14.58
N ALA A 70 8.58 4.69 15.05
CA ALA A 70 9.58 4.31 16.05
C ALA A 70 11.00 4.61 15.57
N ASN A 71 11.32 4.20 14.34
CA ASN A 71 12.63 4.45 13.71
C ASN A 71 12.90 5.95 13.53
N TRP A 72 11.88 6.71 13.11
CA TRP A 72 12.03 8.16 12.90
C TRP A 72 12.20 8.91 14.21
N ALA A 73 11.39 8.61 15.24
CA ALA A 73 11.51 9.21 16.55
C ALA A 73 12.88 8.92 17.18
N THR A 74 13.36 7.68 17.07
CA THR A 74 14.69 7.26 17.53
C THR A 74 15.81 8.03 16.81
N ALA A 75 15.71 8.20 15.50
CA ALA A 75 16.69 9.00 14.72
C ALA A 75 16.67 10.49 15.09
N LEU A 76 15.56 10.97 15.66
CA LEU A 76 15.46 12.32 16.21
C LEU A 76 15.95 12.43 17.66
N GLY A 77 16.50 11.35 18.24
CA GLY A 77 17.07 11.32 19.59
C GLY A 77 16.08 10.87 20.69
N ARG A 78 14.87 10.44 20.34
CA ARG A 78 13.89 9.87 21.27
C ARG A 78 13.81 8.37 21.06
N LEU A 79 14.56 7.59 21.83
CA LEU A 79 14.44 6.13 21.81
C LEU A 79 12.97 5.73 21.99
N THR A 80 12.42 5.04 21.02
CA THR A 80 10.99 4.73 20.96
C THR A 80 10.81 3.28 20.54
N THR A 81 10.06 2.52 21.32
CA THR A 81 9.71 1.14 20.97
C THR A 81 8.58 1.10 19.94
N TYR A 82 8.39 -0.07 19.34
CA TYR A 82 7.29 -0.32 18.43
C TYR A 82 5.92 -0.10 19.11
N GLU A 83 5.78 -0.61 20.35
CA GLU A 83 4.56 -0.50 21.14
C GLU A 83 4.25 0.94 21.53
N GLU A 84 5.24 1.72 21.95
CA GLU A 84 5.08 3.16 22.22
C GLU A 84 4.64 3.93 20.98
N ALA A 85 5.26 3.63 19.82
CA ALA A 85 4.90 4.26 18.56
C ALA A 85 3.45 3.90 18.16
N ARG A 86 3.08 2.61 18.26
CA ARG A 86 1.72 2.13 17.98
C ARG A 86 0.70 2.83 18.87
N ASP A 87 0.90 2.83 20.18
CA ASP A 87 -0.06 3.35 21.14
C ASP A 87 -0.23 4.87 21.01
N ALA A 88 0.84 5.58 20.70
CA ALA A 88 0.79 7.00 20.40
C ALA A 88 0.08 7.27 19.04
N PHE A 89 0.38 6.46 18.00
CA PHE A 89 -0.25 6.58 16.69
C PHE A 89 -1.77 6.37 16.77
N GLN A 90 -2.23 5.37 17.51
CA GLN A 90 -3.64 5.05 17.66
C GLN A 90 -4.46 6.21 18.26
N LYS A 91 -3.86 7.08 19.07
CA LYS A 91 -4.51 8.28 19.63
C LYS A 91 -4.86 9.33 18.57
N PHE A 92 -4.13 9.36 17.47
CA PHE A 92 -4.38 10.28 16.37
C PHE A 92 -5.22 9.63 15.27
N TYR A 93 -5.06 8.33 15.07
CA TYR A 93 -5.73 7.61 14.01
C TYR A 93 -7.22 7.35 14.32
N TRP A 94 -7.53 6.82 15.50
CA TRP A 94 -8.91 6.53 15.91
C TRP A 94 -9.60 7.71 16.55
N ASP A 95 -10.94 7.66 16.55
CA ASP A 95 -11.74 8.56 17.38
C ASP A 95 -11.42 8.32 18.86
N THR A 96 -11.09 9.37 19.57
CA THR A 96 -10.76 9.31 21.01
C THR A 96 -11.41 10.47 21.77
N ASN A 97 -12.10 10.14 22.87
CA ASN A 97 -12.65 11.11 23.81
C ASN A 97 -13.47 12.26 23.11
N GLY A 98 -14.31 11.89 22.15
CA GLY A 98 -15.14 12.85 21.41
C GLY A 98 -14.38 13.64 20.32
N ARG A 99 -13.09 13.39 20.11
CA ARG A 99 -12.32 13.99 19.01
C ARG A 99 -12.31 13.04 17.82
N PRO A 100 -12.69 13.50 16.62
CA PRO A 100 -12.64 12.70 15.41
C PRO A 100 -11.19 12.34 15.07
N GLY A 101 -10.93 11.06 14.87
CA GLY A 101 -9.63 10.55 14.43
C GLY A 101 -9.39 10.78 12.95
N ASN A 102 -8.13 10.69 12.56
CA ASN A 102 -7.73 10.86 11.16
C ASN A 102 -8.31 9.77 10.24
N VAL A 103 -8.70 8.61 10.76
CA VAL A 103 -9.36 7.53 10.01
C VAL A 103 -10.58 8.03 9.23
N ARG A 104 -11.32 9.00 9.75
CA ARG A 104 -12.49 9.60 9.08
C ARG A 104 -12.15 10.38 7.80
N ARG A 105 -10.88 10.61 7.52
CA ARG A 105 -10.41 11.35 6.35
C ARG A 105 -10.02 10.44 5.19
N GLU A 106 -10.14 9.13 5.36
CA GLU A 106 -9.89 8.17 4.29
C GLU A 106 -10.88 8.34 3.15
N ARG A 107 -10.38 8.20 1.93
CA ARG A 107 -11.20 8.31 0.72
C ARG A 107 -10.88 7.18 -0.24
N LEU A 108 -11.92 6.55 -0.79
CA LEU A 108 -11.76 5.55 -1.83
C LEU A 108 -11.21 6.19 -3.12
N LEU A 109 -10.17 5.61 -3.67
CA LEU A 109 -9.55 6.00 -4.94
C LEU A 109 -10.20 5.33 -6.15
N VAL A 110 -11.06 4.35 -5.92
CA VAL A 110 -11.73 3.56 -6.96
C VAL A 110 -13.23 3.50 -6.70
N ALA A 111 -14.01 3.67 -7.75
CA ALA A 111 -15.47 3.53 -7.66
C ALA A 111 -15.89 2.06 -7.56
N ALA A 112 -16.99 1.77 -6.86
CA ALA A 112 -17.54 0.42 -6.75
C ALA A 112 -17.74 -0.25 -8.11
N ARG A 113 -18.31 0.49 -9.09
CA ARG A 113 -18.50 0.01 -10.46
C ARG A 113 -17.21 -0.48 -11.13
N GLN A 114 -16.07 0.11 -10.82
CA GLN A 114 -14.79 -0.33 -11.39
C GLN A 114 -14.38 -1.68 -10.82
N ILE A 115 -14.58 -1.90 -9.51
CA ILE A 115 -14.34 -3.19 -8.86
C ILE A 115 -15.28 -4.25 -9.44
N GLU A 116 -16.56 -3.94 -9.63
CA GLU A 116 -17.54 -4.82 -10.26
C GLU A 116 -17.12 -5.23 -11.68
N THR A 117 -16.61 -4.27 -12.46
CA THR A 117 -16.10 -4.53 -13.81
C THR A 117 -14.92 -5.50 -13.80
N TRP A 118 -14.00 -5.37 -12.87
CA TRP A 118 -12.88 -6.29 -12.74
C TRP A 118 -13.31 -7.65 -12.20
N ALA A 119 -14.21 -7.69 -11.21
CA ALA A 119 -14.75 -8.93 -10.64
C ALA A 119 -15.52 -9.80 -11.65
N ALA A 120 -16.08 -9.18 -12.69
CA ALA A 120 -16.72 -9.91 -13.78
C ALA A 120 -15.75 -10.69 -14.68
N GLN A 121 -14.44 -10.41 -14.60
CA GLN A 121 -13.41 -10.96 -15.49
C GLN A 121 -12.28 -11.67 -14.75
N PHE A 122 -12.03 -11.31 -13.49
CA PHE A 122 -10.88 -11.74 -12.70
C PHE A 122 -11.32 -12.12 -11.29
N GLU A 123 -10.61 -13.05 -10.66
CA GLU A 123 -10.68 -13.18 -9.20
C GLU A 123 -9.99 -11.96 -8.57
N LEU A 124 -10.62 -11.35 -7.57
CA LEU A 124 -10.06 -10.21 -6.86
C LEU A 124 -9.67 -10.60 -5.44
N ASP A 125 -8.48 -10.24 -5.04
CA ASP A 125 -7.95 -10.46 -3.68
C ASP A 125 -7.26 -9.20 -3.16
N LEU A 126 -7.11 -9.10 -1.83
CA LEU A 126 -6.42 -8.01 -1.15
C LEU A 126 -5.26 -8.53 -0.32
N PHE A 127 -4.11 -7.83 -0.37
CA PHE A 127 -2.99 -8.01 0.53
C PHE A 127 -2.54 -6.66 1.08
N THR A 128 -2.81 -6.39 2.35
CA THR A 128 -2.58 -5.09 2.98
C THR A 128 -1.74 -5.19 4.25
N GLY A 129 -1.00 -4.11 4.54
CA GLY A 129 -0.32 -3.90 5.82
C GLY A 129 -1.25 -3.47 6.96
N ARG A 130 -2.54 -3.25 6.70
CA ARG A 130 -3.51 -2.93 7.74
C ARG A 130 -3.73 -4.10 8.69
N THR A 131 -4.07 -3.79 9.93
CA THR A 131 -4.72 -4.75 10.85
C THR A 131 -6.12 -5.10 10.35
N ARG A 132 -6.67 -6.21 10.82
CA ARG A 132 -8.06 -6.59 10.52
C ARG A 132 -9.06 -5.50 10.96
N ARG A 133 -8.82 -4.88 12.11
CA ARG A 133 -9.65 -3.78 12.63
C ARG A 133 -9.64 -2.56 11.70
N GLU A 134 -8.47 -2.13 11.26
CA GLU A 134 -8.32 -0.98 10.36
C GLU A 134 -8.97 -1.25 9.00
N PHE A 135 -8.79 -2.46 8.48
CA PHE A 135 -9.45 -2.87 7.25
C PHE A 135 -10.97 -2.85 7.39
N SER A 136 -11.51 -3.50 8.43
CA SER A 136 -12.95 -3.61 8.64
C SER A 136 -13.61 -2.26 8.78
N TYR A 137 -13.01 -1.32 9.54
CA TYR A 137 -13.55 0.02 9.69
C TYR A 137 -13.74 0.75 8.37
N THR A 138 -12.73 0.72 7.51
CA THR A 138 -12.76 1.43 6.21
C THR A 138 -13.72 0.77 5.21
N PHE A 139 -13.80 -0.56 5.22
CA PHE A 139 -14.52 -1.33 4.21
C PHE A 139 -15.91 -1.81 4.65
N GLU A 140 -16.31 -1.59 5.92
CA GLU A 140 -17.59 -2.03 6.47
C GLU A 140 -18.79 -1.55 5.64
N HIS A 141 -18.74 -0.31 5.15
CA HIS A 141 -19.83 0.29 4.38
C HIS A 141 -19.57 0.33 2.87
N TRP A 142 -18.47 -0.25 2.39
CA TRP A 142 -18.17 -0.28 0.98
C TRP A 142 -18.71 -1.55 0.32
N THR A 143 -19.82 -1.41 -0.38
CA THR A 143 -20.53 -2.55 -1.00
C THR A 143 -19.67 -3.38 -1.96
N ALA A 144 -18.68 -2.75 -2.61
CA ALA A 144 -17.77 -3.44 -3.51
C ALA A 144 -16.76 -4.36 -2.79
N ALA A 145 -16.61 -4.24 -1.46
CA ALA A 145 -15.72 -5.10 -0.69
C ALA A 145 -16.10 -6.59 -0.80
N ARG A 146 -17.38 -6.90 -1.03
CA ARG A 146 -17.89 -8.27 -1.24
C ARG A 146 -17.30 -9.00 -2.45
N HIS A 147 -16.72 -8.29 -3.39
CA HIS A 147 -16.12 -8.87 -4.59
C HIS A 147 -14.70 -9.41 -4.38
N PHE A 148 -14.07 -9.09 -3.26
CA PHE A 148 -12.78 -9.65 -2.91
C PHE A 148 -12.96 -11.02 -2.27
N ARG A 149 -12.44 -12.06 -2.94
CA ARG A 149 -12.54 -13.45 -2.51
C ARG A 149 -11.75 -13.69 -1.22
N MET A 150 -10.54 -13.15 -1.15
CA MET A 150 -9.65 -13.26 0.01
C MET A 150 -9.09 -11.90 0.38
N VAL A 151 -9.10 -11.62 1.69
CA VAL A 151 -8.46 -10.45 2.28
C VAL A 151 -7.39 -10.94 3.25
N VAL A 152 -6.14 -10.67 2.93
CA VAL A 152 -4.98 -10.96 3.79
C VAL A 152 -4.48 -9.65 4.37
N THR A 153 -4.60 -9.52 5.69
CA THR A 153 -4.09 -8.39 6.47
C THR A 153 -2.76 -8.76 7.13
N GLN A 154 -2.12 -7.81 7.79
CA GLN A 154 -0.91 -8.11 8.57
C GLN A 154 -1.15 -9.12 9.70
N ASP A 155 -2.39 -9.24 10.20
CA ASP A 155 -2.74 -10.17 11.29
C ASP A 155 -2.87 -11.63 10.81
N ASP A 156 -2.94 -11.84 9.49
CA ASP A 156 -3.13 -13.15 8.87
C ASP A 156 -1.82 -13.85 8.47
N VAL A 157 -0.68 -13.22 8.70
CA VAL A 157 0.64 -13.68 8.27
C VAL A 157 1.65 -13.66 9.40
N LYS A 158 2.64 -14.55 9.33
CA LYS A 158 3.74 -14.53 10.30
C LYS A 158 4.72 -13.38 10.04
N ARG A 159 5.04 -13.15 8.78
CA ARG A 159 5.95 -12.09 8.34
C ARG A 159 5.18 -11.11 7.45
N LYS A 160 5.10 -9.87 7.92
CA LYS A 160 4.47 -8.77 7.19
C LYS A 160 5.28 -8.41 5.94
N LYS A 161 4.73 -7.59 5.04
CA LYS A 161 5.51 -6.95 3.97
C LYS A 161 6.79 -6.32 4.57
N PRO A 162 7.95 -6.51 3.94
CA PRO A 162 8.17 -6.91 2.54
C PRO A 162 8.21 -8.43 2.27
N TYR A 163 7.92 -9.27 3.23
CA TYR A 163 7.91 -10.73 3.03
C TYR A 163 6.71 -11.18 2.16
N PRO A 164 6.88 -12.28 1.38
CA PRO A 164 5.87 -12.73 0.42
C PRO A 164 4.71 -13.51 1.04
N ASP A 165 4.70 -13.73 2.35
CA ASP A 165 3.81 -14.66 3.05
C ASP A 165 2.33 -14.46 2.69
N GLY A 166 1.87 -13.20 2.56
CA GLY A 166 0.49 -12.89 2.19
C GLY A 166 0.15 -13.23 0.74
N LEU A 167 1.06 -12.96 -0.19
CA LEU A 167 0.89 -13.34 -1.59
C LEU A 167 0.89 -14.85 -1.77
N LEU A 168 1.79 -15.57 -1.09
CA LEU A 168 1.84 -17.03 -1.10
C LEU A 168 0.57 -17.63 -0.50
N LYS A 169 0.01 -17.03 0.55
CA LYS A 169 -1.28 -17.45 1.13
C LYS A 169 -2.44 -17.28 0.13
N ILE A 170 -2.47 -16.17 -0.60
CA ILE A 170 -3.49 -15.91 -1.64
C ILE A 170 -3.35 -16.90 -2.79
N LEU A 171 -2.14 -17.16 -3.24
CA LEU A 171 -1.88 -18.10 -4.34
C LEU A 171 -2.26 -19.53 -3.97
N GLY A 172 -1.98 -19.97 -2.74
CA GLY A 172 -2.14 -21.37 -2.35
C GLY A 172 -1.26 -22.29 -3.22
N LYS A 173 -1.91 -23.14 -4.03
CA LYS A 173 -1.22 -24.05 -4.97
C LYS A 173 -1.13 -23.52 -6.40
N ARG A 174 -1.57 -22.30 -6.65
CA ARG A 174 -1.62 -21.70 -8.01
C ARG A 174 -0.24 -21.17 -8.42
N GLU A 175 0.03 -21.24 -9.71
CA GLU A 175 1.25 -20.69 -10.29
C GLU A 175 1.33 -19.16 -10.10
N PRO A 176 2.45 -18.62 -9.60
CA PRO A 176 2.59 -17.18 -9.36
C PRO A 176 2.34 -16.32 -10.60
N GLY A 177 2.71 -16.84 -11.81
CA GLY A 177 2.47 -16.16 -13.08
C GLY A 177 1.00 -15.93 -13.44
N THR A 178 0.05 -16.57 -12.75
CA THR A 178 -1.40 -16.38 -12.95
C THR A 178 -1.92 -15.13 -12.25
N ALA A 179 -1.15 -14.58 -11.31
CA ALA A 179 -1.54 -13.41 -10.53
C ALA A 179 -0.83 -12.13 -11.01
N LEU A 180 -1.50 -11.00 -10.79
CA LEU A 180 -0.96 -9.66 -10.94
C LEU A 180 -1.22 -8.90 -9.64
N TYR A 181 -0.15 -8.46 -8.98
CA TYR A 181 -0.23 -7.63 -7.79
C TYR A 181 -0.05 -6.15 -8.13
N VAL A 182 -0.89 -5.30 -7.57
CA VAL A 182 -0.88 -3.85 -7.74
C VAL A 182 -0.63 -3.21 -6.37
N GLY A 183 0.48 -2.49 -6.24
CA GLY A 183 0.87 -1.84 -4.98
C GLY A 183 1.52 -0.49 -5.22
N ASP A 184 1.78 0.27 -4.18
CA ASP A 184 2.38 1.60 -4.27
C ASP A 184 3.70 1.74 -3.51
N ASN A 185 4.10 0.73 -2.74
CA ASN A 185 5.27 0.77 -1.87
C ASN A 185 6.40 -0.17 -2.36
N VAL A 186 7.62 0.14 -1.97
CA VAL A 186 8.80 -0.72 -2.23
C VAL A 186 8.62 -2.10 -1.60
N ASP A 187 8.00 -2.18 -0.42
CA ASP A 187 7.73 -3.44 0.27
C ASP A 187 6.73 -4.32 -0.48
N ASP A 188 5.81 -3.73 -1.27
CA ASP A 188 4.93 -4.48 -2.18
C ASP A 188 5.73 -5.12 -3.32
N ALA A 189 6.63 -4.35 -3.92
CA ALA A 189 7.48 -4.83 -5.00
C ALA A 189 8.42 -5.94 -4.55
N LEU A 190 8.98 -5.84 -3.33
CA LEU A 190 9.80 -6.87 -2.70
C LEU A 190 8.99 -8.14 -2.46
N ALA A 191 7.81 -8.02 -1.85
CA ALA A 191 6.91 -9.16 -1.61
C ALA A 191 6.51 -9.85 -2.93
N ALA A 192 6.19 -9.07 -3.98
CA ALA A 192 5.85 -9.59 -5.29
C ALA A 192 7.00 -10.34 -5.94
N ARG A 193 8.20 -9.76 -5.94
CA ARG A 193 9.43 -10.39 -6.45
C ARG A 193 9.70 -11.73 -5.77
N ASP A 194 9.66 -11.74 -4.44
CA ASP A 194 9.99 -12.92 -3.64
C ASP A 194 8.91 -14.00 -3.70
N ALA A 195 7.65 -13.63 -4.03
CA ALA A 195 6.57 -14.55 -4.34
C ALA A 195 6.55 -15.02 -5.81
N GLY A 196 7.38 -14.45 -6.70
CA GLY A 196 7.33 -14.69 -8.15
C GLY A 196 6.08 -14.14 -8.85
N VAL A 197 5.36 -13.21 -8.21
CA VAL A 197 4.13 -12.60 -8.72
C VAL A 197 4.45 -11.39 -9.59
N ARG A 198 3.77 -11.25 -10.74
CA ARG A 198 3.88 -10.07 -11.58
C ARG A 198 3.39 -8.83 -10.83
N PHE A 199 4.09 -7.70 -11.00
CA PHE A 199 3.84 -6.49 -10.25
C PHE A 199 3.66 -5.26 -11.12
N LEU A 200 2.66 -4.43 -10.80
CA LEU A 200 2.49 -3.08 -11.31
C LEU A 200 2.52 -2.09 -10.14
N ALA A 201 3.30 -1.04 -10.28
CA ALA A 201 3.42 -0.02 -9.25
C ALA A 201 2.50 1.18 -9.52
N ILE A 202 1.77 1.63 -8.50
CA ILE A 202 1.11 2.94 -8.51
C ILE A 202 2.16 4.00 -8.12
N LEU A 203 2.46 4.90 -9.04
CA LEU A 203 3.40 5.99 -8.79
C LEU A 203 3.01 7.23 -9.61
N PRO A 204 2.25 8.16 -9.03
CA PRO A 204 1.91 9.42 -9.67
C PRO A 204 3.15 10.25 -10.02
N ARG A 205 3.19 10.88 -11.21
CA ARG A 205 4.36 11.67 -11.65
C ARG A 205 4.74 12.81 -10.72
N GLY A 206 3.77 13.36 -9.98
CA GLY A 206 3.99 14.39 -8.97
C GLY A 206 4.40 13.85 -7.60
N ALA A 207 4.54 12.52 -7.42
CA ALA A 207 4.93 11.94 -6.15
C ALA A 207 6.33 12.37 -5.72
N PHE A 208 6.51 12.61 -4.43
CA PHE A 208 7.83 12.92 -3.88
C PHE A 208 8.82 11.79 -4.19
N GLY A 209 10.03 12.17 -4.65
CA GLY A 209 11.05 11.19 -5.00
C GLY A 209 10.72 10.33 -6.23
N TYR A 210 9.82 10.77 -7.11
CA TYR A 210 9.34 10.02 -8.28
C TYR A 210 10.46 9.32 -9.06
N ARG A 211 11.54 10.03 -9.40
CA ARG A 211 12.63 9.46 -10.22
C ARG A 211 13.33 8.29 -9.50
N GLN A 212 13.59 8.45 -8.20
CA GLN A 212 14.23 7.43 -7.38
C GLN A 212 13.31 6.21 -7.22
N ARG A 213 12.05 6.43 -6.84
CA ARG A 213 11.05 5.36 -6.68
C ARG A 213 10.81 4.62 -8.00
N ALA A 214 10.70 5.36 -9.10
CA ALA A 214 10.53 4.78 -10.43
C ALA A 214 11.71 3.87 -10.84
N ARG A 215 12.93 4.24 -10.44
CA ARG A 215 14.12 3.40 -10.62
C ARG A 215 14.04 2.15 -9.76
N GLN A 216 13.77 2.30 -8.47
CA GLN A 216 13.63 1.18 -7.53
C GLN A 216 12.58 0.17 -7.99
N PHE A 217 11.39 0.61 -8.39
CA PHE A 217 10.36 -0.30 -8.90
C PHE A 217 10.80 -1.08 -10.13
N ARG A 218 11.53 -0.44 -11.07
CA ARG A 218 12.06 -1.13 -12.26
C ARG A 218 13.13 -2.15 -11.88
N GLU A 219 14.04 -1.79 -10.98
CA GLU A 219 15.08 -2.69 -10.46
C GLU A 219 14.48 -3.91 -9.72
N LEU A 220 13.33 -3.73 -9.09
CA LEU A 220 12.56 -4.80 -8.44
C LEU A 220 11.64 -5.58 -9.39
N GLY A 221 11.69 -5.30 -10.70
CA GLY A 221 10.96 -6.08 -11.70
C GLY A 221 9.52 -5.63 -11.95
N ALA A 222 9.13 -4.41 -11.53
CA ALA A 222 7.80 -3.88 -11.87
C ALA A 222 7.62 -3.83 -13.39
N LEU A 223 6.52 -4.40 -13.90
CA LEU A 223 6.17 -4.42 -15.32
C LEU A 223 5.87 -3.01 -15.85
N GLY A 224 5.39 -2.12 -14.99
CA GLY A 224 5.09 -0.75 -15.33
C GLY A 224 4.72 0.12 -14.14
N LEU A 225 4.59 1.42 -14.44
CA LEU A 225 4.20 2.44 -13.46
C LEU A 225 2.86 3.05 -13.90
N LEU A 226 1.86 2.95 -13.05
CA LEU A 226 0.54 3.55 -13.23
C LEU A 226 0.48 4.88 -12.46
N GLN A 227 -0.24 5.85 -13.01
CA GLN A 227 -0.50 7.11 -12.31
C GLN A 227 -1.60 6.92 -11.25
N HIS A 228 -2.53 6.02 -11.54
CA HIS A 228 -3.69 5.72 -10.72
C HIS A 228 -4.13 4.28 -10.94
N VAL A 229 -4.76 3.65 -9.96
CA VAL A 229 -5.29 2.28 -10.09
C VAL A 229 -6.27 2.14 -11.28
N ARG A 230 -6.98 3.20 -11.62
CA ARG A 230 -7.89 3.24 -12.80
C ARG A 230 -7.18 2.98 -14.13
N ASP A 231 -5.89 3.28 -14.22
CA ASP A 231 -5.10 3.07 -15.45
C ASP A 231 -4.83 1.59 -15.72
N LEU A 232 -5.14 0.72 -14.73
CA LEU A 232 -4.97 -0.73 -14.83
C LEU A 232 -5.71 -1.33 -16.04
N HIS A 233 -6.88 -0.78 -16.42
CA HIS A 233 -7.64 -1.25 -17.57
C HIS A 233 -6.83 -1.24 -18.89
N GLY A 234 -5.88 -0.31 -19.02
CA GLY A 234 -4.99 -0.23 -20.18
C GLY A 234 -3.99 -1.38 -20.28
N TRP A 235 -3.80 -2.13 -19.21
CA TRP A 235 -2.86 -3.26 -19.08
C TRP A 235 -3.56 -4.62 -19.18
N LEU A 236 -4.86 -4.65 -19.01
CA LEU A 236 -5.66 -5.88 -19.00
C LEU A 236 -6.32 -6.13 -20.36
N THR A 237 -6.54 -7.40 -20.67
CA THR A 237 -7.31 -7.88 -21.84
C THR A 237 -8.28 -8.92 -21.40
#